data_fd261048fabb3fcd3b4707fc58ecce35
#
_entry.id   fd261048fabb3fcd3b4707fc58ecce35
#
_cell.length_a   1.000
_cell.length_b   1.000
_cell.length_c   1.000
_cell.angle_alpha   90.00
_cell.angle_beta   90.00
_cell.angle_gamma   90.00
#
_symmetry.space_group_name_H-M   'P 1'
#
loop_
_entity.id
_entity.type
_entity.pdbx_description
1 polymer ?
#
loop_
_entity_poly.entity_id
_entity_poly.type
_entity_poly.pdbx_seq_one_letter_code
_entity_poly.pdbx_strand_id
1 'polypeptide(L)'
;MFITPGPNNAMLTISGLKFGFKRSLPHISGIAFGHAIQVSLICLGLGFILIDYPGLQIVLRWLCFGYLLYLAYQMVGSIKDYKKESGRPLKVYEAALFQWVNPKAWTIAITVASGFMPLEEKLWIAVLFTGLMSSLVSFPCISMWALFGSLIKTMISNQFIKKFIEYLFAILLVLTGFYLVLN
;
A
#
# COMPACT_ATOMS: atom_id res chain seq x y z
N MET A 1 2.65 -1.48 12.22
CA MET A 1 1.58 -1.24 11.25
C MET A 1 2.07 -1.28 9.80
N PHE A 2 3.15 -0.61 9.40
CA PHE A 2 3.66 -0.61 8.01
C PHE A 2 4.15 -1.98 7.51
N ILE A 3 4.68 -2.79 8.40
CA ILE A 3 5.21 -4.14 8.08
C ILE A 3 4.09 -5.20 7.96
N THR A 4 2.91 -4.96 8.54
CA THR A 4 1.83 -5.96 8.51
C THR A 4 1.27 -6.16 7.10
N PRO A 5 0.87 -7.39 6.72
CA PRO A 5 0.27 -7.65 5.42
C PRO A 5 -0.91 -6.73 5.13
N GLY A 6 -1.05 -6.33 3.87
CA GLY A 6 -2.13 -5.47 3.42
C GLY A 6 -1.96 -5.07 1.95
N PRO A 7 -2.92 -4.28 1.40
CA PRO A 7 -2.97 -3.96 -0.01
C PRO A 7 -1.65 -3.43 -0.58
N ASN A 8 -1.08 -2.38 0.02
CA ASN A 8 0.19 -1.79 -0.43
C ASN A 8 1.32 -2.82 -0.44
N ASN A 9 1.44 -3.62 0.62
CA ASN A 9 2.53 -4.56 0.80
C ASN A 9 2.43 -5.73 -0.20
N ALA A 10 1.22 -6.22 -0.43
CA ALA A 10 0.98 -7.23 -1.47
C ALA A 10 1.32 -6.68 -2.87
N MET A 11 0.88 -5.45 -3.20
CA MET A 11 1.21 -4.80 -4.47
C MET A 11 2.72 -4.60 -4.65
N LEU A 12 3.43 -4.21 -3.58
CA LEU A 12 4.89 -4.05 -3.63
C LEU A 12 5.61 -5.39 -3.81
N THR A 13 5.12 -6.47 -3.17
CA THR A 13 5.66 -7.81 -3.39
C THR A 13 5.51 -8.23 -4.85
N ILE A 14 4.33 -7.98 -5.43
CA ILE A 14 4.08 -8.25 -6.85
C ILE A 14 4.98 -7.39 -7.74
N SER A 15 5.12 -6.12 -7.41
CA SER A 15 5.99 -5.20 -8.14
C SER A 15 7.45 -5.67 -8.13
N GLY A 16 7.95 -6.06 -6.96
CA GLY A 16 9.28 -6.63 -6.79
C GLY A 16 9.46 -7.94 -7.57
N LEU A 17 8.46 -8.83 -7.49
CA LEU A 17 8.45 -10.12 -8.20
C LEU A 17 8.45 -9.92 -9.72
N LYS A 18 7.64 -9.00 -10.26
CA LYS A 18 7.54 -8.76 -11.71
C LYS A 18 8.72 -7.95 -12.25
N PHE A 19 9.04 -6.84 -11.62
CA PHE A 19 9.93 -5.83 -12.17
C PHE A 19 11.30 -5.76 -11.48
N GLY A 20 11.43 -6.37 -10.29
CA GLY A 20 12.60 -6.26 -9.43
C GLY A 20 12.58 -4.99 -8.59
N PHE A 21 13.45 -4.96 -7.56
CA PHE A 21 13.45 -3.91 -6.55
C PHE A 21 13.68 -2.51 -7.14
N LYS A 22 14.72 -2.34 -7.96
CA LYS A 22 15.08 -1.02 -8.52
C LYS A 22 13.96 -0.38 -9.34
N ARG A 23 13.28 -1.17 -10.18
CA ARG A 23 12.16 -0.67 -10.98
C ARG A 23 10.90 -0.40 -10.14
N SER A 24 10.80 -0.96 -8.93
CA SER A 24 9.70 -0.72 -7.99
C SER A 24 9.89 0.53 -7.12
N LEU A 25 11.04 1.21 -7.18
CA LEU A 25 11.30 2.42 -6.39
C LEU A 25 10.26 3.53 -6.59
N PRO A 26 9.79 3.84 -7.82
CA PRO A 26 8.72 4.82 -8.01
C PRO A 26 7.43 4.45 -7.27
N HIS A 27 7.07 3.16 -7.25
CA HIS A 27 5.91 2.64 -6.54
C HIS A 27 6.09 2.82 -5.01
N ILE A 28 7.26 2.44 -4.46
CA ILE A 28 7.61 2.62 -3.04
C ILE A 28 7.53 4.09 -2.65
N SER A 29 8.20 4.96 -3.43
CA SER A 29 8.21 6.41 -3.19
C SER A 29 6.81 7.01 -3.25
N GLY A 30 5.96 6.53 -4.17
CA GLY A 30 4.59 6.98 -4.29
C GLY A 30 3.74 6.65 -3.06
N ILE A 31 3.89 5.44 -2.51
CA ILE A 31 3.21 5.05 -1.26
C ILE A 31 3.69 5.93 -0.11
N ALA A 32 5.01 6.09 0.08
CA ALA A 32 5.56 6.85 1.19
C ALA A 32 5.17 8.34 1.11
N PHE A 33 5.26 8.94 -0.07
CA PHE A 33 4.89 10.34 -0.30
C PHE A 33 3.38 10.56 -0.15
N GLY A 34 2.56 9.69 -0.76
CA GLY A 34 1.11 9.76 -0.64
C GLY A 34 0.63 9.60 0.81
N HIS A 35 1.29 8.72 1.57
CA HIS A 35 1.02 8.55 2.99
C HIS A 35 1.43 9.77 3.82
N ALA A 36 2.57 10.39 3.53
CA ALA A 36 2.98 11.63 4.19
C ALA A 36 1.94 12.75 4.01
N ILE A 37 1.46 12.94 2.77
CA ILE A 37 0.39 13.91 2.47
C ILE A 37 -0.88 13.55 3.25
N GLN A 38 -1.28 12.29 3.24
CA GLN A 38 -2.49 11.82 3.93
C GLN A 38 -2.40 12.10 5.44
N VAL A 39 -1.27 11.75 6.09
CA VAL A 39 -1.04 12.04 7.52
C VAL A 39 -1.10 13.53 7.78
N SER A 40 -0.43 14.35 6.98
CA SER A 40 -0.43 15.82 7.13
C SER A 40 -1.83 16.41 7.05
N LEU A 41 -2.66 15.95 6.10
CA LEU A 41 -4.03 16.42 5.95
C LEU A 41 -4.93 15.94 7.10
N ILE A 42 -4.69 14.76 7.65
CA ILE A 42 -5.40 14.27 8.84
C ILE A 42 -5.03 15.10 10.06
N CYS A 43 -3.75 15.45 10.24
CA CYS A 43 -3.30 16.37 11.29
C CYS A 43 -3.96 17.77 11.17
N LEU A 44 -4.30 18.20 9.95
CA LEU A 44 -5.04 19.46 9.68
C LEU A 44 -6.57 19.31 9.85
N GLY A 45 -7.06 18.15 10.28
CA GLY A 45 -8.49 17.96 10.59
C GLY A 45 -9.28 17.14 9.57
N LEU A 46 -8.66 16.68 8.45
CA LEU A 46 -9.38 15.84 7.46
C LEU A 46 -9.97 14.57 8.08
N GLY A 47 -9.37 14.07 9.17
CA GLY A 47 -9.88 12.89 9.89
C GLY A 47 -11.30 13.04 10.42
N PHE A 48 -11.72 14.26 10.78
CA PHE A 48 -13.08 14.53 11.26
C PHE A 48 -14.13 14.29 10.18
N ILE A 49 -13.80 14.53 8.90
CA ILE A 49 -14.73 14.27 7.79
C ILE A 49 -15.13 12.80 7.72
N LEU A 50 -14.19 11.89 8.01
CA LEU A 50 -14.51 10.45 8.01
C LEU A 50 -15.36 10.03 9.21
N ILE A 51 -15.26 10.76 10.33
CA ILE A 51 -16.08 10.54 11.53
C ILE A 51 -17.50 11.06 11.28
N ASP A 52 -17.61 12.26 10.70
CA ASP A 52 -18.89 12.93 10.47
C ASP A 52 -19.68 12.30 9.30
N TYR A 53 -18.99 11.68 8.35
CA TYR A 53 -19.59 11.05 7.17
C TYR A 53 -19.27 9.55 7.06
N PRO A 54 -19.90 8.69 7.89
CA PRO A 54 -19.63 7.24 7.86
C PRO A 54 -19.89 6.60 6.48
N GLY A 55 -20.84 7.14 5.71
CA GLY A 55 -21.11 6.70 4.35
C GLY A 55 -19.90 6.79 3.42
N LEU A 56 -19.02 7.77 3.63
CA LEU A 56 -17.77 7.90 2.86
C LEU A 56 -16.83 6.73 3.14
N GLN A 57 -16.73 6.29 4.39
CA GLN A 57 -15.91 5.12 4.74
C GLN A 57 -16.41 3.86 4.03
N ILE A 58 -17.73 3.65 3.97
CA ILE A 58 -18.35 2.51 3.29
C ILE A 58 -17.98 2.54 1.80
N VAL A 59 -18.14 3.68 1.14
CA VAL A 59 -17.78 3.85 -0.28
C VAL A 59 -16.30 3.53 -0.50
N LEU A 60 -15.40 4.07 0.34
CA LEU A 60 -13.96 3.82 0.23
C LEU A 60 -13.63 2.34 0.40
N ARG A 61 -14.28 1.64 1.33
CA ARG A 61 -14.08 0.19 1.54
C ARG A 61 -14.49 -0.61 0.30
N TRP A 62 -15.64 -0.31 -0.31
CA TRP A 62 -16.09 -1.00 -1.52
C TRP A 62 -15.21 -0.70 -2.74
N LEU A 63 -14.75 0.54 -2.91
CA LEU A 63 -13.79 0.90 -3.95
C LEU A 63 -12.47 0.14 -3.77
N CYS A 64 -11.96 0.07 -2.53
CA CYS A 64 -10.76 -0.70 -2.22
C CYS A 64 -10.97 -2.20 -2.51
N PHE A 65 -12.10 -2.76 -2.11
CA PHE A 65 -12.45 -4.16 -2.36
C PHE A 65 -12.44 -4.47 -3.85
N GLY A 66 -13.14 -3.68 -4.66
CA GLY A 66 -13.15 -3.85 -6.11
C GLY A 66 -11.75 -3.76 -6.73
N TYR A 67 -10.92 -2.83 -6.24
CA TYR A 67 -9.55 -2.70 -6.70
C TYR A 67 -8.67 -3.90 -6.29
N LEU A 68 -8.84 -4.43 -5.08
CA LEU A 68 -8.12 -5.63 -4.63
C LEU A 68 -8.50 -6.87 -5.44
N LEU A 69 -9.78 -7.03 -5.80
CA LEU A 69 -10.22 -8.10 -6.70
C LEU A 69 -9.60 -7.96 -8.09
N TYR A 70 -9.57 -6.76 -8.63
CA TYR A 70 -8.90 -6.47 -9.90
C TYR A 70 -7.41 -6.83 -9.86
N LEU A 71 -6.71 -6.48 -8.78
CA LEU A 71 -5.30 -6.83 -8.60
C LEU A 71 -5.09 -8.34 -8.45
N ALA A 72 -5.95 -9.01 -7.68
CA ALA A 72 -5.92 -10.47 -7.54
C ALA A 72 -6.11 -11.16 -8.90
N TYR A 73 -7.07 -10.68 -9.70
CA TYR A 73 -7.28 -11.16 -11.07
C TYR A 73 -6.05 -10.93 -11.96
N GLN A 74 -5.46 -9.73 -11.94
CA GLN A 74 -4.24 -9.43 -12.70
C GLN A 74 -3.04 -10.27 -12.25
N MET A 75 -3.04 -10.72 -11.01
CA MET A 75 -1.96 -11.53 -10.46
C MET A 75 -2.01 -12.95 -11.01
N VAL A 76 -3.21 -13.54 -11.12
CA VAL A 76 -3.38 -14.91 -11.61
C VAL A 76 -2.94 -15.00 -13.07
N GLY A 77 -1.97 -15.86 -13.37
CA GLY A 77 -1.42 -16.06 -14.72
C GLY A 77 -0.29 -15.08 -15.09
N SER A 78 0.02 -14.10 -14.23
CA SER A 78 1.02 -13.06 -14.54
C SER A 78 2.45 -13.60 -14.59
N ILE A 79 2.72 -14.75 -14.00
CA ILE A 79 4.05 -15.38 -13.98
C ILE A 79 4.29 -16.22 -15.24
N LYS A 80 3.25 -16.66 -15.95
CA LYS A 80 3.42 -17.42 -17.19
C LYS A 80 4.09 -16.62 -18.31
N ASP A 81 3.86 -15.30 -18.35
CA ASP A 81 4.38 -14.42 -19.41
C ASP A 81 5.67 -13.67 -19.03
N TYR A 82 6.52 -14.30 -18.21
CA TYR A 82 7.83 -13.73 -17.79
C TYR A 82 8.74 -13.33 -18.99
N LYS A 83 8.49 -13.88 -20.17
CA LYS A 83 9.21 -13.49 -21.41
C LYS A 83 8.61 -12.28 -22.12
N LYS A 84 7.35 -11.94 -21.82
CA LYS A 84 6.75 -10.66 -22.23
C LYS A 84 6.65 -9.78 -21.00
N GLU A 85 7.59 -8.86 -20.83
CA GLU A 85 7.51 -7.76 -19.84
C GLU A 85 6.34 -6.83 -20.20
N SER A 86 5.11 -7.36 -20.18
CA SER A 86 3.94 -6.54 -20.38
C SER A 86 3.60 -5.84 -19.07
N GLY A 87 3.71 -4.51 -19.08
CA GLY A 87 3.37 -3.66 -17.96
C GLY A 87 4.57 -2.95 -17.33
N ARG A 88 4.28 -2.13 -16.35
CA ARG A 88 5.23 -1.34 -15.56
C ARG A 88 4.82 -1.31 -14.10
N PRO A 89 5.75 -1.01 -13.17
CA PRO A 89 5.38 -0.66 -11.80
C PRO A 89 4.45 0.56 -11.79
N LEU A 90 3.69 0.72 -10.73
CA LEU A 90 2.92 1.94 -10.53
C LEU A 90 3.86 3.15 -10.51
N LYS A 91 3.43 4.22 -11.15
CA LYS A 91 4.10 5.53 -11.06
C LYS A 91 3.87 6.13 -9.67
N VAL A 92 4.70 7.09 -9.30
CA VAL A 92 4.63 7.78 -8.01
C VAL A 92 3.21 8.27 -7.72
N TYR A 93 2.57 8.98 -8.68
CA TYR A 93 1.24 9.54 -8.47
C TYR A 93 0.14 8.47 -8.37
N GLU A 94 0.26 7.35 -9.12
CA GLU A 94 -0.72 6.25 -9.05
C GLU A 94 -0.71 5.59 -7.68
N ALA A 95 0.50 5.34 -7.16
CA ALA A 95 0.67 4.76 -5.83
C ALA A 95 0.28 5.74 -4.70
N ALA A 96 0.52 7.04 -4.89
CA ALA A 96 0.08 8.08 -3.96
C ALA A 96 -1.44 8.20 -3.92
N LEU A 97 -2.11 8.20 -5.07
CA LEU A 97 -3.56 8.23 -5.16
C LEU A 97 -4.21 7.00 -4.55
N PHE A 98 -3.57 5.83 -4.67
CA PHE A 98 -4.09 4.61 -4.06
C PHE A 98 -4.22 4.71 -2.52
N GLN A 99 -3.44 5.55 -1.84
CA GLN A 99 -3.57 5.73 -0.39
C GLN A 99 -4.98 6.22 0.01
N TRP A 100 -5.64 6.99 -0.86
CA TRP A 100 -6.96 7.57 -0.59
C TRP A 100 -8.10 6.55 -0.65
N VAL A 101 -7.94 5.47 -1.41
CA VAL A 101 -8.91 4.37 -1.47
C VAL A 101 -8.54 3.19 -0.56
N ASN A 102 -7.34 3.19 0.02
CA ASN A 102 -6.85 2.13 0.89
C ASN A 102 -7.26 2.39 2.36
N PRO A 103 -8.26 1.69 2.92
CA PRO A 103 -8.74 1.94 4.28
C PRO A 103 -7.66 1.67 5.34
N LYS A 104 -6.74 0.74 5.10
CA LYS A 104 -5.60 0.51 6.00
C LYS A 104 -4.68 1.74 6.07
N ALA A 105 -4.48 2.45 4.95
CA ALA A 105 -3.68 3.68 4.94
C ALA A 105 -4.35 4.76 5.79
N TRP A 106 -5.67 4.90 5.73
CA TRP A 106 -6.44 5.81 6.59
C TRP A 106 -6.29 5.46 8.07
N THR A 107 -6.47 4.19 8.45
CA THR A 107 -6.31 3.74 9.84
C THR A 107 -4.91 4.05 10.37
N ILE A 108 -3.86 3.78 9.57
CA ILE A 108 -2.48 4.08 9.97
C ILE A 108 -2.29 5.60 10.11
N ALA A 109 -2.77 6.38 9.15
CA ALA A 109 -2.59 7.82 9.15
C ALA A 109 -3.32 8.50 10.33
N ILE A 110 -4.53 8.05 10.66
CA ILE A 110 -5.27 8.53 11.85
C ILE A 110 -4.51 8.16 13.12
N THR A 111 -4.03 6.90 13.23
CA THR A 111 -3.25 6.45 14.41
C THR A 111 -1.96 7.26 14.57
N VAL A 112 -1.26 7.55 13.47
CA VAL A 112 -0.03 8.36 13.51
C VAL A 112 -0.34 9.80 13.92
N ALA A 113 -1.35 10.41 13.33
CA ALA A 113 -1.75 11.77 13.66
C ALA A 113 -2.18 11.91 15.13
N SER A 114 -3.01 10.98 15.63
CA SER A 114 -3.52 11.06 17.01
C SER A 114 -2.48 10.67 18.06
N GLY A 115 -1.53 9.80 17.74
CA GLY A 115 -0.58 9.28 18.72
C GLY A 115 0.80 9.93 18.71
N PHE A 116 1.18 10.62 17.64
CA PHE A 116 2.57 11.08 17.46
C PHE A 116 2.70 12.54 17.02
N MET A 117 1.59 13.27 16.85
CA MET A 117 1.64 14.69 16.53
C MET A 117 2.10 15.49 17.76
N PRO A 118 3.19 16.30 17.68
CA PRO A 118 3.63 17.15 18.79
C PRO A 118 2.62 18.27 19.05
N LEU A 119 1.93 18.21 20.17
CA LEU A 119 0.86 19.18 20.51
C LEU A 119 1.39 20.53 21.04
N GLU A 120 2.64 20.55 21.54
CA GLU A 120 3.28 21.74 22.12
C GLU A 120 3.91 22.66 21.05
N GLU A 121 4.03 22.17 19.81
CA GLU A 121 4.64 22.88 18.70
C GLU A 121 3.62 23.70 17.90
N LYS A 122 4.13 24.64 17.10
CA LYS A 122 3.27 25.36 16.13
C LYS A 122 2.67 24.35 15.16
N LEU A 123 1.37 24.48 14.89
CA LEU A 123 0.58 23.53 14.08
C LEU A 123 1.30 23.09 12.79
N TRP A 124 1.83 24.03 12.00
CA TRP A 124 2.49 23.71 10.74
C TRP A 124 3.78 22.91 10.92
N ILE A 125 4.54 23.16 12.03
CA ILE A 125 5.76 22.37 12.37
C ILE A 125 5.33 20.95 12.74
N ALA A 126 4.33 20.81 13.61
CA ALA A 126 3.79 19.53 14.04
C ALA A 126 3.29 18.70 12.85
N VAL A 127 2.56 19.31 11.93
CA VAL A 127 2.03 18.67 10.71
C VAL A 127 3.16 18.17 9.80
N LEU A 128 4.13 19.04 9.49
CA LEU A 128 5.26 18.69 8.64
C LEU A 128 6.13 17.59 9.28
N PHE A 129 6.43 17.73 10.57
CA PHE A 129 7.20 16.74 11.31
C PHE A 129 6.52 15.38 11.28
N THR A 130 5.23 15.31 11.63
CA THR A 130 4.49 14.05 11.68
C THR A 130 4.41 13.38 10.31
N GLY A 131 4.11 14.14 9.25
CA GLY A 131 4.06 13.64 7.88
C GLY A 131 5.40 13.11 7.39
N LEU A 132 6.49 13.88 7.60
CA LEU A 132 7.84 13.48 7.20
C LEU A 132 8.34 12.27 7.99
N MET A 133 8.18 12.25 9.31
CA MET A 133 8.61 11.12 10.14
C MET A 133 7.85 9.86 9.79
N SER A 134 6.54 9.95 9.55
CA SER A 134 5.74 8.83 9.09
C SER A 134 6.25 8.26 7.75
N SER A 135 6.61 9.13 6.82
CA SER A 135 7.18 8.74 5.52
C SER A 135 8.57 8.07 5.68
N LEU A 136 9.45 8.65 6.51
CA LEU A 136 10.78 8.11 6.77
C LEU A 136 10.73 6.72 7.41
N VAL A 137 9.79 6.48 8.31
CA VAL A 137 9.58 5.16 8.94
C VAL A 137 8.91 4.18 7.98
N SER A 138 7.91 4.63 7.21
CA SER A 138 7.19 3.75 6.30
C SER A 138 8.04 3.27 5.14
N PHE A 139 8.90 4.13 4.57
CA PHE A 139 9.70 3.84 3.40
C PHE A 139 10.55 2.56 3.54
N PRO A 140 11.39 2.38 4.57
CA PRO A 140 12.15 1.14 4.74
C PRO A 140 11.23 -0.06 5.00
N CYS A 141 10.16 0.10 5.79
CA CYS A 141 9.24 -0.99 6.10
C CYS A 141 8.54 -1.55 4.85
N ILE A 142 8.03 -0.67 3.99
CA ILE A 142 7.35 -1.10 2.76
C ILE A 142 8.35 -1.56 1.70
N SER A 143 9.58 -1.03 1.70
CA SER A 143 10.65 -1.47 0.79
C SER A 143 11.01 -2.94 0.98
N MET A 144 10.91 -3.47 2.21
CA MET A 144 11.15 -4.88 2.49
C MET A 144 10.23 -5.80 1.69
N TRP A 145 8.98 -5.41 1.43
CA TRP A 145 8.04 -6.20 0.65
C TRP A 145 8.41 -6.26 -0.84
N ALA A 146 8.85 -5.13 -1.41
CA ALA A 146 9.35 -5.12 -2.78
C ALA A 146 10.68 -5.90 -2.91
N LEU A 147 11.55 -5.78 -1.91
CA LEU A 147 12.80 -6.55 -1.85
C LEU A 147 12.50 -8.05 -1.75
N PHE A 148 11.58 -8.44 -0.87
CA PHE A 148 11.14 -9.83 -0.72
C PHE A 148 10.60 -10.39 -2.06
N GLY A 149 9.72 -9.66 -2.74
CA GLY A 149 9.25 -10.04 -4.07
C GLY A 149 10.39 -10.20 -5.09
N SER A 150 11.36 -9.28 -5.06
CA SER A 150 12.53 -9.32 -5.94
C SER A 150 13.44 -10.52 -5.66
N LEU A 151 13.63 -10.89 -4.39
CA LEU A 151 14.41 -12.08 -3.99
C LEU A 151 13.71 -13.37 -4.44
N ILE A 152 12.39 -13.45 -4.29
CA ILE A 152 11.62 -14.58 -4.82
C ILE A 152 11.88 -14.74 -6.32
N LYS A 153 11.89 -13.63 -7.08
CA LYS A 153 12.18 -13.62 -8.51
C LYS A 153 13.51 -14.30 -8.84
N THR A 154 14.55 -14.00 -8.09
CA THR A 154 15.92 -14.45 -8.38
C THR A 154 16.22 -15.85 -7.84
N MET A 155 15.65 -16.21 -6.68
CA MET A 155 15.97 -17.46 -5.99
C MET A 155 15.10 -18.64 -6.45
N ILE A 156 13.90 -18.39 -6.96
CA ILE A 156 12.98 -19.47 -7.32
C ILE A 156 13.00 -19.67 -8.84
N SER A 157 13.66 -20.74 -9.29
CA SER A 157 13.61 -21.19 -10.69
C SER A 157 12.39 -22.07 -10.99
N ASN A 158 11.85 -22.77 -9.97
CA ASN A 158 10.75 -23.70 -10.11
C ASN A 158 9.43 -22.99 -10.41
N GLN A 159 8.83 -23.29 -11.57
CA GLN A 159 7.56 -22.72 -12.03
C GLN A 159 6.37 -23.06 -11.12
N PHE A 160 6.41 -24.23 -10.46
CA PHE A 160 5.35 -24.62 -9.52
C PHE A 160 5.34 -23.72 -8.29
N ILE A 161 6.51 -23.44 -7.72
CA ILE A 161 6.64 -22.54 -6.55
C ILE A 161 6.22 -21.11 -6.91
N LYS A 162 6.58 -20.63 -8.09
CA LYS A 162 6.15 -19.31 -8.58
C LYS A 162 4.63 -19.22 -8.66
N LYS A 163 3.98 -20.21 -9.26
CA LYS A 163 2.51 -20.27 -9.31
C LYS A 163 1.88 -20.34 -7.93
N PHE A 164 2.44 -21.17 -7.04
CA PHE A 164 1.95 -21.27 -5.68
C PHE A 164 1.96 -19.90 -4.96
N ILE A 165 3.06 -19.16 -5.08
CA ILE A 165 3.20 -17.81 -4.51
C ILE A 165 2.20 -16.84 -5.14
N GLU A 166 2.00 -16.91 -6.46
CA GLU A 166 1.02 -16.11 -7.19
C GLU A 166 -0.40 -16.30 -6.63
N TYR A 167 -0.84 -17.55 -6.55
CA TYR A 167 -2.16 -17.87 -5.99
C TYR A 167 -2.28 -17.51 -4.52
N LEU A 168 -1.23 -17.75 -3.73
CA LEU A 168 -1.20 -17.38 -2.31
C LEU A 168 -1.44 -15.87 -2.13
N PHE A 169 -0.72 -15.03 -2.88
CA PHE A 169 -0.91 -13.58 -2.78
C PHE A 169 -2.25 -13.12 -3.36
N ALA A 170 -2.74 -13.73 -4.43
CA ALA A 170 -4.07 -13.44 -4.96
C ALA A 170 -5.16 -13.73 -3.91
N ILE A 171 -5.08 -14.89 -3.25
CA ILE A 171 -5.98 -15.27 -2.17
C ILE A 171 -5.87 -14.29 -1.00
N LEU A 172 -4.65 -13.92 -0.58
CA LEU A 172 -4.45 -12.95 0.49
C LEU A 172 -5.07 -11.58 0.16
N LEU A 173 -4.98 -11.12 -1.09
CA LEU A 173 -5.63 -9.89 -1.53
C LEU A 173 -7.15 -9.99 -1.42
N VAL A 174 -7.73 -11.09 -1.89
CA VAL A 174 -9.18 -11.34 -1.81
C VAL A 174 -9.64 -11.40 -0.35
N LEU A 175 -8.96 -12.14 0.50
CA LEU A 175 -9.27 -12.24 1.93
C LEU A 175 -9.14 -10.88 2.63
N THR A 176 -8.10 -10.09 2.31
CA THR A 176 -7.95 -8.73 2.82
C THR A 176 -9.11 -7.85 2.39
N GLY A 177 -9.55 -7.96 1.14
CA GLY A 177 -10.70 -7.22 0.63
C GLY A 177 -12.00 -7.58 1.38
N PHE A 178 -12.28 -8.85 1.58
CA PHE A 178 -13.44 -9.30 2.36
C PHE A 178 -13.37 -8.82 3.81
N TYR A 179 -12.21 -8.94 4.45
CA TYR A 179 -12.01 -8.43 5.81
C TYR A 179 -12.35 -6.94 5.94
N LEU A 180 -11.97 -6.13 4.93
CA LEU A 180 -12.23 -4.69 4.93
C LEU A 180 -13.70 -4.32 4.78
N VAL A 181 -14.48 -5.14 4.07
CA VAL A 181 -15.92 -4.87 3.84
C VAL A 181 -16.77 -5.37 5.01
N LEU A 182 -16.34 -6.46 5.67
CA LEU A 182 -17.09 -7.07 6.78
C LEU A 182 -16.88 -6.38 8.14
N ASN A 183 -15.79 -5.59 8.31
CA ASN A 183 -15.45 -4.86 9.52
C ASN A 183 -15.37 -3.34 9.29
#